data_a15b1f4de23af2e3a7611f9f5358cb2a
#
_entry.id   a15b1f4de23af2e3a7611f9f5358cb2a
#
_cell.length_a   1.000
_cell.length_b   1.000
_cell.length_c   1.000
_cell.angle_alpha   90.00
_cell.angle_beta   90.00
_cell.angle_gamma   90.00
#
_symmetry.space_group_name_H-M   'P 1'
#
loop_
_entity.id
_entity.type
_entity.pdbx_description
1 polymer ?
#
loop_
_entity_poly.entity_id
_entity_poly.type
_entity_poly.pdbx_seq_one_letter_code
_entity_poly.pdbx_strand_id
1 'polypeptide(L)'
;MNPSGSTLQVGGRERLWSQALAADSGIQVGSCCQCLRCTNSCPVGPFMDLKPHQVVRLVQLGEKEQVLQSSAIWICLSFEMCSTYCPNEIDVAALMGRLKISVVSSCKKPAERDIALFHRVFLEVLHAHGRMNDLQLLRRFKLESLLQGRLPGQEDLAEDLSLAWEPWKRRRLRVLPERSRGAVEIRKVLLQ
;
A
#
# COMPACT_ATOMS: atom_id res chain seq x y z
N MET A 1 32.92 -20.92 30.23
CA MET A 1 33.14 -19.50 29.90
C MET A 1 33.36 -19.40 28.40
N ASN A 2 32.37 -19.05 27.64
CA ASN A 2 32.49 -18.92 26.20
C ASN A 2 31.98 -17.52 25.80
N PRO A 3 32.86 -16.55 25.51
CA PRO A 3 32.48 -15.22 25.10
C PRO A 3 32.48 -15.13 23.56
N SER A 4 31.53 -15.75 22.90
CA SER A 4 31.22 -15.40 21.52
C SER A 4 30.01 -14.49 21.50
N GLY A 5 30.22 -13.26 21.95
CA GLY A 5 29.33 -12.15 21.67
C GLY A 5 29.35 -11.89 20.17
N SER A 6 28.40 -12.46 19.44
CA SER A 6 28.12 -12.04 18.06
C SER A 6 27.61 -10.61 18.12
N THR A 7 28.51 -9.66 17.97
CA THR A 7 28.17 -8.27 17.71
C THR A 7 27.40 -8.26 16.38
N LEU A 8 26.10 -7.98 16.44
CA LEU A 8 25.31 -7.71 15.26
C LEU A 8 25.94 -6.50 14.55
N GLN A 9 26.74 -6.76 13.53
CA GLN A 9 27.22 -5.72 12.63
C GLN A 9 26.05 -5.25 11.80
N VAL A 10 25.37 -4.21 12.25
CA VAL A 10 24.37 -3.49 11.44
C VAL A 10 25.14 -2.90 10.27
N GLY A 11 24.97 -3.48 9.09
CA GLY A 11 25.73 -3.17 7.90
C GLY A 11 25.60 -1.68 7.50
N GLY A 12 26.71 -1.09 7.09
CA GLY A 12 26.77 0.33 6.70
C GLY A 12 25.81 0.69 5.54
N ARG A 13 25.51 -0.26 4.63
CA ARG A 13 24.54 -0.08 3.52
C ARG A 13 23.09 0.02 4.00
N GLU A 14 22.75 -0.65 5.06
CA GLU A 14 21.39 -0.68 5.63
C GLU A 14 21.05 0.63 6.31
N ARG A 15 21.99 1.24 7.01
CA ARG A 15 21.85 2.59 7.59
C ARG A 15 21.69 3.66 6.50
N LEU A 16 22.43 3.55 5.40
CA LEU A 16 22.34 4.49 4.28
C LEU A 16 20.93 4.50 3.66
N TRP A 17 20.26 3.34 3.56
CA TRP A 17 18.91 3.27 3.02
C TRP A 17 17.88 3.96 3.92
N SER A 18 17.94 3.72 5.25
CA SER A 18 17.01 4.37 6.19
C SER A 18 17.22 5.89 6.26
N GLN A 19 18.48 6.33 6.18
CA GLN A 19 18.84 7.75 6.12
C GLN A 19 18.37 8.39 4.78
N ALA A 20 18.56 7.70 3.65
CA ALA A 20 18.09 8.17 2.36
C ALA A 20 16.56 8.27 2.33
N LEU A 21 15.85 7.28 2.89
CA LEU A 21 14.40 7.30 3.01
C LEU A 21 13.93 8.48 3.88
N ALA A 22 14.59 8.73 5.01
CA ALA A 22 14.28 9.84 5.89
C ALA A 22 14.56 11.20 5.22
N ALA A 23 15.67 11.32 4.50
CA ALA A 23 16.02 12.54 3.78
C ALA A 23 15.04 12.86 2.64
N ASP A 24 14.62 11.84 1.87
CA ASP A 24 13.68 11.97 0.76
C ASP A 24 12.25 12.26 1.22
N SER A 25 11.84 11.70 2.35
CA SER A 25 10.48 11.82 2.88
C SER A 25 10.29 12.88 3.97
N GLY A 26 11.35 13.35 4.59
CA GLY A 26 11.32 14.20 5.79
C GLY A 26 10.85 13.47 7.06
N ILE A 27 10.62 12.14 7.00
CA ILE A 27 10.05 11.36 8.10
C ILE A 27 11.17 10.90 9.03
N GLN A 28 11.17 11.39 10.27
CA GLN A 28 12.17 11.05 11.26
C GLN A 28 11.85 9.75 12.01
N VAL A 29 12.03 8.60 11.32
CA VAL A 29 11.78 7.28 11.94
C VAL A 29 12.66 7.01 13.16
N GLY A 30 13.82 7.67 13.28
CA GLY A 30 14.75 7.52 14.38
C GLY A 30 14.19 7.92 15.75
N SER A 31 13.23 8.84 15.80
CA SER A 31 12.58 9.31 17.03
C SER A 31 11.56 8.32 17.61
N CYS A 32 11.30 7.17 16.95
CA CYS A 32 10.29 6.21 17.41
C CYS A 32 10.68 5.54 18.73
N CYS A 33 9.86 5.73 19.77
CA CYS A 33 10.02 5.11 21.08
C CYS A 33 9.32 3.75 21.24
N GLN A 34 8.77 3.17 20.15
CA GLN A 34 8.10 1.87 20.14
C GLN A 34 6.91 1.76 21.13
N CYS A 35 6.15 2.84 21.32
CA CYS A 35 5.02 2.90 22.26
C CYS A 35 3.77 2.15 21.82
N LEU A 36 3.75 1.50 20.65
CA LEU A 36 2.68 0.67 20.07
C LEU A 36 1.38 1.43 19.72
N ARG A 37 1.28 2.74 19.93
CA ARG A 37 0.05 3.50 19.64
C ARG A 37 -0.36 3.39 18.18
N CYS A 38 0.59 3.47 17.25
CA CYS A 38 0.33 3.32 15.82
C CYS A 38 -0.27 1.94 15.45
N THR A 39 0.09 0.89 16.18
CA THR A 39 -0.45 -0.46 15.97
C THR A 39 -1.83 -0.60 16.57
N ASN A 40 -2.02 -0.13 17.80
CA ASN A 40 -3.29 -0.24 18.51
C ASN A 40 -4.39 0.63 17.88
N SER A 41 -4.03 1.71 17.19
CA SER A 41 -4.97 2.57 16.49
C SER A 41 -5.28 2.12 15.06
N CYS A 42 -4.53 1.16 14.51
CA CYS A 42 -4.70 0.75 13.11
C CYS A 42 -5.85 -0.25 12.95
N PRO A 43 -6.94 0.11 12.23
CA PRO A 43 -8.08 -0.78 12.05
C PRO A 43 -7.77 -2.02 11.22
N VAL A 44 -6.78 -1.95 10.32
CA VAL A 44 -6.33 -3.07 9.48
C VAL A 44 -5.09 -3.77 10.04
N GLY A 45 -4.60 -3.31 11.20
CA GLY A 45 -3.44 -3.91 11.87
C GLY A 45 -3.54 -5.42 12.11
N PRO A 46 -4.70 -5.99 12.49
CA PRO A 46 -4.84 -7.44 12.68
C PRO A 46 -4.53 -8.28 11.43
N PHE A 47 -4.78 -7.74 10.23
CA PHE A 47 -4.60 -8.42 8.95
C PHE A 47 -3.18 -8.30 8.37
N MET A 48 -2.33 -7.47 8.97
CA MET A 48 -0.95 -7.27 8.54
C MET A 48 -0.03 -8.35 9.09
N ASP A 49 0.93 -8.80 8.29
CA ASP A 49 2.05 -9.68 8.69
C ASP A 49 2.99 -8.94 9.66
N LEU A 50 3.41 -7.72 9.29
CA LEU A 50 4.17 -6.81 10.15
C LEU A 50 3.26 -5.69 10.66
N LYS A 51 3.22 -5.50 11.98
CA LYS A 51 2.45 -4.41 12.58
C LYS A 51 3.13 -3.05 12.32
N PRO A 52 2.40 -1.92 12.30
CA PRO A 52 2.97 -0.60 12.00
C PRO A 52 4.24 -0.26 12.78
N HIS A 53 4.28 -0.53 14.10
CA HIS A 53 5.49 -0.29 14.92
C HIS A 53 6.67 -1.17 14.51
N GLN A 54 6.41 -2.41 14.04
CA GLN A 54 7.46 -3.32 13.56
C GLN A 54 8.04 -2.82 12.24
N VAL A 55 7.20 -2.33 11.33
CA VAL A 55 7.67 -1.72 10.08
C VAL A 55 8.59 -0.54 10.39
N VAL A 56 8.18 0.37 11.28
CA VAL A 56 9.03 1.51 11.70
C VAL A 56 10.35 1.00 12.28
N ARG A 57 10.31 -0.05 13.13
CA ARG A 57 11.52 -0.62 13.74
C ARG A 57 12.47 -1.22 12.71
N LEU A 58 11.94 -1.98 11.76
CA LEU A 58 12.75 -2.57 10.69
C LEU A 58 13.38 -1.50 9.80
N VAL A 59 12.66 -0.41 9.52
CA VAL A 59 13.23 0.74 8.82
C VAL A 59 14.36 1.39 9.62
N GLN A 60 14.20 1.56 10.94
CA GLN A 60 15.30 2.05 11.80
C GLN A 60 16.54 1.15 11.73
N LEU A 61 16.33 -0.17 11.69
CA LEU A 61 17.41 -1.16 11.61
C LEU A 61 18.01 -1.27 10.20
N GLY A 62 17.34 -0.71 9.18
CA GLY A 62 17.78 -0.80 7.79
C GLY A 62 17.37 -2.08 7.05
N GLU A 63 16.52 -2.91 7.64
CA GLU A 63 16.07 -4.20 7.11
C GLU A 63 15.16 -4.05 5.88
N LYS A 64 15.75 -3.49 4.81
CA LYS A 64 15.05 -3.12 3.57
C LYS A 64 14.29 -4.28 2.94
N GLU A 65 14.93 -5.45 2.82
CA GLU A 65 14.33 -6.59 2.12
C GLU A 65 13.09 -7.09 2.85
N GLN A 66 13.17 -7.24 4.17
CA GLN A 66 12.07 -7.72 4.99
C GLN A 66 10.87 -6.76 4.93
N VAL A 67 11.13 -5.46 5.00
CA VAL A 67 10.09 -4.43 4.90
C VAL A 67 9.42 -4.46 3.52
N LEU A 68 10.20 -4.44 2.43
CA LEU A 68 9.65 -4.36 1.08
C LEU A 68 8.94 -5.64 0.62
N GLN A 69 9.21 -6.79 1.26
CA GLN A 69 8.51 -8.04 1.01
C GLN A 69 7.27 -8.24 1.88
N SER A 70 7.03 -7.34 2.85
CA SER A 70 5.88 -7.41 3.75
C SER A 70 4.56 -7.10 3.05
N SER A 71 3.50 -7.82 3.44
CA SER A 71 2.13 -7.52 3.01
C SER A 71 1.59 -6.24 3.67
N ALA A 72 2.12 -5.85 4.83
CA ALA A 72 1.67 -4.71 5.61
C ALA A 72 1.61 -3.41 4.80
N ILE A 73 2.63 -3.15 3.96
CA ILE A 73 2.68 -1.94 3.13
C ILE A 73 1.54 -1.90 2.11
N TRP A 74 1.06 -3.07 1.65
CA TRP A 74 -0.04 -3.17 0.68
C TRP A 74 -1.42 -3.13 1.34
N ILE A 75 -1.56 -3.75 2.52
CA ILE A 75 -2.79 -3.76 3.32
C ILE A 75 -3.08 -2.36 3.90
N CYS A 76 -2.06 -1.51 4.06
CA CYS A 76 -2.22 -0.15 4.56
C CYS A 76 -3.14 0.68 3.65
N LEU A 77 -4.26 1.17 4.21
CA LEU A 77 -5.26 2.00 3.53
C LEU A 77 -5.14 3.49 3.87
N SER A 78 -4.01 3.90 4.48
CA SER A 78 -3.70 5.30 4.80
C SER A 78 -4.80 6.02 5.60
N PHE A 79 -5.32 5.36 6.64
CA PHE A 79 -6.30 5.97 7.56
C PHE A 79 -5.72 7.11 8.43
N GLU A 80 -4.39 7.28 8.43
CA GLU A 80 -3.62 8.30 9.15
C GLU A 80 -3.76 8.27 10.68
N MET A 81 -4.54 7.36 11.24
CA MET A 81 -4.66 7.21 12.70
C MET A 81 -3.33 6.92 13.38
N CYS A 82 -2.46 6.15 12.71
CA CYS A 82 -1.12 5.84 13.22
C CYS A 82 -0.23 7.09 13.32
N SER A 83 -0.35 8.03 12.40
CA SER A 83 0.37 9.31 12.40
C SER A 83 -0.22 10.25 13.45
N THR A 84 -1.56 10.37 13.51
CA THR A 84 -2.28 11.24 14.45
C THR A 84 -2.02 10.87 15.92
N TYR A 85 -1.95 9.57 16.24
CA TYR A 85 -1.72 9.11 17.63
C TYR A 85 -0.23 8.97 17.98
N CYS A 86 0.68 9.31 17.08
CA CYS A 86 2.11 9.21 17.34
C CYS A 86 2.57 10.33 18.29
N PRO A 87 3.13 10.02 19.48
CA PRO A 87 3.59 11.06 20.41
C PRO A 87 4.84 11.79 19.90
N ASN A 88 5.59 11.18 18.98
CA ASN A 88 6.78 11.74 18.37
C ASN A 88 6.52 12.29 16.95
N GLU A 89 5.24 12.51 16.60
CA GLU A 89 4.82 13.13 15.35
C GLU A 89 5.38 12.43 14.08
N ILE A 90 5.61 11.11 14.16
CA ILE A 90 6.09 10.34 13.00
C ILE A 90 4.92 10.07 12.08
N ASP A 91 5.02 10.50 10.83
CA ASP A 91 4.04 10.17 9.81
C ASP A 91 4.22 8.74 9.29
N VAL A 92 3.63 7.78 10.02
CA VAL A 92 3.71 6.36 9.68
C VAL A 92 2.91 6.04 8.41
N ALA A 93 1.84 6.77 8.14
CA ALA A 93 1.03 6.56 6.93
C ALA A 93 1.81 6.99 5.67
N ALA A 94 2.47 8.15 5.70
CA ALA A 94 3.35 8.59 4.63
C ALA A 94 4.54 7.64 4.44
N LEU A 95 5.12 7.11 5.54
CA LEU A 95 6.16 6.09 5.46
C LEU A 95 5.70 4.86 4.66
N MET A 96 4.51 4.33 4.97
CA MET A 96 3.93 3.19 4.23
C MET A 96 3.75 3.52 2.74
N GLY A 97 3.32 4.74 2.41
CA GLY A 97 3.20 5.21 1.03
C GLY A 97 4.55 5.24 0.29
N ARG A 98 5.61 5.76 0.93
CA ARG A 98 6.96 5.77 0.36
C ARG A 98 7.53 4.37 0.16
N LEU A 99 7.24 3.45 1.07
CA LEU A 99 7.63 2.04 0.92
C LEU A 99 6.94 1.38 -0.27
N LYS A 100 5.64 1.64 -0.51
CA LYS A 100 4.92 1.19 -1.73
C LYS A 100 5.62 1.68 -3.00
N ILE A 101 5.92 2.98 -3.07
CA ILE A 101 6.63 3.58 -4.21
C ILE A 101 7.99 2.89 -4.42
N SER A 102 8.73 2.62 -3.34
CA SER A 102 10.02 1.95 -3.42
C SER A 102 9.94 0.53 -3.98
N VAL A 103 8.87 -0.23 -3.68
CA VAL A 103 8.65 -1.57 -4.28
C VAL A 103 8.37 -1.44 -5.77
N VAL A 104 7.46 -0.54 -6.15
CA VAL A 104 7.09 -0.32 -7.56
C VAL A 104 8.30 0.12 -8.38
N SER A 105 9.09 1.08 -7.88
CA SER A 105 10.30 1.58 -8.56
C SER A 105 11.40 0.53 -8.69
N SER A 106 11.48 -0.40 -7.74
CA SER A 106 12.49 -1.47 -7.75
C SER A 106 12.17 -2.62 -8.70
N CYS A 107 11.04 -2.58 -9.41
CA CYS A 107 10.52 -3.68 -10.24
C CYS A 107 10.44 -5.02 -9.49
N LYS A 108 10.38 -4.99 -8.14
CA LYS A 108 10.21 -6.17 -7.32
C LYS A 108 8.77 -6.66 -7.38
N LYS A 109 8.59 -7.97 -7.30
CA LYS A 109 7.24 -8.55 -7.22
C LYS A 109 6.63 -8.15 -5.88
N PRO A 110 5.45 -7.51 -5.88
CA PRO A 110 4.76 -7.16 -4.63
C PRO A 110 4.35 -8.43 -3.89
N ALA A 111 4.36 -8.37 -2.54
CA ALA A 111 3.89 -9.47 -1.69
C ALA A 111 2.41 -9.79 -1.99
N GLU A 112 1.61 -8.75 -2.11
CA GLU A 112 0.18 -8.84 -2.43
C GLU A 112 -0.06 -8.40 -3.88
N ARG A 113 0.06 -9.34 -4.82
CA ARG A 113 -0.05 -9.06 -6.27
C ARG A 113 -1.42 -8.50 -6.66
N ASP A 114 -2.49 -9.01 -6.07
CA ASP A 114 -3.85 -8.61 -6.40
C ASP A 114 -4.15 -7.20 -5.92
N ILE A 115 -3.69 -6.87 -4.70
CA ILE A 115 -3.83 -5.53 -4.16
C ILE A 115 -3.01 -4.53 -4.97
N ALA A 116 -1.79 -4.90 -5.34
CA ALA A 116 -0.94 -4.07 -6.19
C ALA A 116 -1.53 -3.86 -7.59
N LEU A 117 -2.09 -4.92 -8.20
CA LEU A 117 -2.80 -4.86 -9.46
C LEU A 117 -4.02 -3.94 -9.36
N PHE A 118 -4.82 -4.09 -8.30
CA PHE A 118 -5.98 -3.24 -8.04
C PHE A 118 -5.58 -1.77 -7.96
N HIS A 119 -4.55 -1.44 -7.17
CA HIS A 119 -4.05 -0.06 -7.07
C HIS A 119 -3.61 0.51 -8.42
N ARG A 120 -2.91 -0.28 -9.24
CA ARG A 120 -2.49 0.15 -10.58
C ARG A 120 -3.68 0.43 -11.47
N VAL A 121 -4.61 -0.51 -11.59
CA VAL A 121 -5.80 -0.37 -12.44
C VAL A 121 -6.68 0.79 -11.96
N PHE A 122 -6.79 0.97 -10.64
CA PHE A 122 -7.49 2.10 -10.04
C PHE A 122 -6.91 3.45 -10.50
N LEU A 123 -5.60 3.62 -10.39
CA LEU A 123 -4.92 4.86 -10.82
C LEU A 123 -5.04 5.07 -12.33
N GLU A 124 -4.96 4.02 -13.14
CA GLU A 124 -5.13 4.10 -14.59
C GLU A 124 -6.55 4.56 -14.98
N VAL A 125 -7.59 4.02 -14.32
CA VAL A 125 -8.98 4.44 -14.55
C VAL A 125 -9.17 5.90 -14.14
N LEU A 126 -8.63 6.29 -12.98
CA LEU A 126 -8.69 7.67 -12.48
C LEU A 126 -7.96 8.63 -13.42
N HIS A 127 -6.76 8.26 -13.88
CA HIS A 127 -5.98 9.05 -14.84
C HIS A 127 -6.71 9.22 -16.19
N ALA A 128 -7.38 8.16 -16.68
CA ALA A 128 -8.07 8.19 -17.98
C ALA A 128 -9.32 9.08 -17.97
N HIS A 129 -10.10 9.05 -16.88
CA HIS A 129 -11.43 9.65 -16.82
C HIS A 129 -11.56 10.81 -15.83
N GLY A 130 -10.55 11.01 -14.95
CA GLY A 130 -10.62 11.98 -13.84
C GLY A 130 -11.69 11.64 -12.80
N ARG A 131 -12.29 10.47 -12.90
CA ARG A 131 -13.33 9.98 -12.01
C ARG A 131 -13.30 8.46 -11.96
N MET A 132 -13.62 7.91 -10.81
CA MET A 132 -13.77 6.49 -10.63
C MET A 132 -15.03 5.97 -11.32
N ASN A 133 -14.90 4.85 -12.05
CA ASN A 133 -16.00 4.10 -12.62
C ASN A 133 -15.86 2.63 -12.21
N ASP A 134 -16.78 2.17 -11.37
CA ASP A 134 -16.73 0.85 -10.74
C ASP A 134 -16.74 -0.29 -11.76
N LEU A 135 -17.56 -0.17 -12.81
CA LEU A 135 -17.63 -1.20 -13.87
C LEU A 135 -16.35 -1.27 -14.70
N GLN A 136 -15.75 -0.13 -15.01
CA GLN A 136 -14.47 -0.12 -15.72
C GLN A 136 -13.34 -0.68 -14.87
N LEU A 137 -13.30 -0.33 -13.59
CA LEU A 137 -12.33 -0.88 -12.64
C LEU A 137 -12.44 -2.39 -12.60
N LEU A 138 -13.63 -2.93 -12.34
CA LEU A 138 -13.88 -4.36 -12.24
C LEU A 138 -13.52 -5.09 -13.53
N ARG A 139 -13.98 -4.55 -14.68
CA ARG A 139 -13.70 -5.15 -16.00
C ARG A 139 -12.20 -5.21 -16.27
N ARG A 140 -11.47 -4.11 -16.07
CA ARG A 140 -10.02 -4.06 -16.29
C ARG A 140 -9.27 -4.94 -15.31
N PHE A 141 -9.63 -4.89 -14.02
CA PHE A 141 -9.03 -5.73 -13.01
C PHE A 141 -9.19 -7.22 -13.32
N LYS A 142 -10.40 -7.65 -13.68
CA LYS A 142 -10.66 -9.06 -14.07
C LYS A 142 -9.93 -9.45 -15.34
N LEU A 143 -9.91 -8.59 -16.36
CA LEU A 143 -9.20 -8.86 -17.61
C LEU A 143 -7.69 -9.02 -17.39
N GLU A 144 -7.08 -8.12 -16.62
CA GLU A 144 -5.65 -8.19 -16.33
C GLU A 144 -5.31 -9.36 -15.41
N SER A 145 -6.17 -9.71 -14.46
CA SER A 145 -6.03 -10.90 -13.62
C SER A 145 -6.04 -12.18 -14.47
N LEU A 146 -6.95 -12.28 -15.45
CA LEU A 146 -7.00 -13.39 -16.41
C LEU A 146 -5.74 -13.47 -17.28
N LEU A 147 -5.26 -12.33 -17.79
CA LEU A 147 -4.03 -12.27 -18.60
C LEU A 147 -2.79 -12.70 -17.82
N GLN A 148 -2.79 -12.53 -16.48
CA GLN A 148 -1.75 -13.01 -15.59
C GLN A 148 -1.87 -14.50 -15.24
N GLY A 149 -2.81 -15.22 -15.88
CA GLY A 149 -3.00 -16.66 -15.71
C GLY A 149 -3.82 -17.05 -14.48
N ARG A 150 -4.53 -16.11 -13.87
CA ARG A 150 -5.41 -16.38 -12.73
C ARG A 150 -6.84 -16.59 -13.23
N LEU A 151 -7.23 -17.86 -13.29
CA LEU A 151 -8.63 -18.23 -13.60
C LEU A 151 -9.47 -17.96 -12.35
N PRO A 152 -10.58 -17.19 -12.47
CA PRO A 152 -11.51 -17.03 -11.36
C PRO A 152 -12.11 -18.39 -11.01
N GLY A 153 -12.14 -18.73 -9.73
CA GLY A 153 -12.87 -19.88 -9.24
C GLY A 153 -14.38 -19.73 -9.53
N GLN A 154 -15.10 -20.84 -9.59
CA GLN A 154 -16.56 -20.78 -9.76
C GLN A 154 -17.25 -20.03 -8.61
N GLU A 155 -16.68 -20.12 -7.40
CA GLU A 155 -17.16 -19.43 -6.20
C GLU A 155 -16.98 -17.91 -6.33
N ASP A 156 -15.82 -17.46 -6.83
CA ASP A 156 -15.54 -16.02 -7.07
C ASP A 156 -16.53 -15.38 -8.06
N LEU A 157 -16.93 -16.12 -9.10
CA LEU A 157 -17.90 -15.63 -10.10
C LEU A 157 -19.31 -15.49 -9.53
N ALA A 158 -19.73 -16.43 -8.68
CA ALA A 158 -21.04 -16.38 -8.04
C ALA A 158 -21.14 -15.24 -7.03
N GLU A 159 -20.08 -15.02 -6.23
CA GLU A 159 -19.99 -13.89 -5.32
C GLU A 159 -19.96 -12.55 -6.05
N ASP A 160 -19.17 -12.42 -7.11
CA ASP A 160 -19.08 -11.21 -7.93
C ASP A 160 -20.44 -10.85 -8.55
N LEU A 161 -21.19 -11.84 -9.05
CA LEU A 161 -22.54 -11.66 -9.59
C LEU A 161 -23.53 -11.20 -8.53
N SER A 162 -23.46 -11.79 -7.33
CA SER A 162 -24.32 -11.41 -6.20
C SER A 162 -24.05 -9.97 -5.73
N LEU A 163 -22.75 -9.58 -5.64
CA LEU A 163 -22.31 -8.25 -5.29
C LEU A 163 -22.70 -7.20 -6.35
N ALA A 164 -22.74 -7.57 -7.64
CA ALA A 164 -23.12 -6.67 -8.72
C ALA A 164 -24.65 -6.49 -8.83
N TRP A 165 -25.44 -7.48 -8.38
CA TRP A 165 -26.88 -7.51 -8.51
C TRP A 165 -27.60 -6.40 -7.75
N GLU A 166 -27.25 -6.20 -6.49
CA GLU A 166 -27.85 -5.16 -5.65
C GLU A 166 -27.63 -3.72 -6.16
N PRO A 167 -26.39 -3.29 -6.51
CA PRO A 167 -26.14 -1.98 -7.08
C PRO A 167 -26.81 -1.79 -8.45
N TRP A 168 -26.93 -2.86 -9.24
CA TRP A 168 -27.62 -2.80 -10.54
C TRP A 168 -29.12 -2.59 -10.37
N LYS A 169 -29.76 -3.33 -9.50
CA LYS A 169 -31.17 -3.18 -9.15
C LYS A 169 -31.51 -1.76 -8.65
N ARG A 170 -30.58 -1.15 -7.91
CA ARG A 170 -30.71 0.23 -7.39
C ARG A 170 -30.31 1.32 -8.40
N ARG A 171 -30.02 0.98 -9.65
CA ARG A 171 -29.54 1.89 -10.70
C ARG A 171 -28.30 2.72 -10.29
N ARG A 172 -27.48 2.23 -9.38
CA ARG A 172 -26.24 2.89 -8.92
C ARG A 172 -25.04 2.61 -9.82
N LEU A 173 -25.10 1.55 -10.65
CA LEU A 173 -24.06 1.24 -11.62
C LEU A 173 -24.22 2.12 -12.86
N ARG A 174 -23.30 3.02 -13.05
CA ARG A 174 -23.21 3.82 -14.28
C ARG A 174 -22.43 3.03 -15.34
N VAL A 175 -23.09 2.58 -16.37
CA VAL A 175 -22.51 1.74 -17.43
C VAL A 175 -21.57 2.55 -18.34
N LEU A 176 -21.90 3.83 -18.57
CA LEU A 176 -21.10 4.71 -19.42
C LEU A 176 -20.09 5.51 -18.59
N PRO A 177 -18.81 5.52 -19.02
CA PRO A 177 -17.79 6.33 -18.37
C PRO A 177 -18.04 7.81 -18.66
N GLU A 178 -18.40 8.58 -17.64
CA GLU A 178 -18.45 10.03 -17.73
C GLU A 178 -17.05 10.60 -17.44
N ARG A 179 -16.56 11.46 -18.33
CA ARG A 179 -15.33 12.22 -18.05
C ARG A 179 -15.66 13.39 -17.12
N SER A 180 -14.88 13.51 -16.05
CA SER A 180 -14.96 14.69 -15.18
C SER A 180 -14.46 15.94 -15.90
N ARG A 181 -15.09 17.08 -15.64
CA ARG A 181 -14.61 18.40 -16.14
C ARG A 181 -13.20 18.71 -15.62
N GLY A 182 -12.83 18.25 -14.43
CA GLY A 182 -11.52 18.38 -13.82
C GLY A 182 -10.49 17.30 -14.20
N ALA A 183 -10.77 16.44 -15.20
CA ALA A 183 -9.87 15.33 -15.58
C ALA A 183 -8.45 15.79 -15.95
N VAL A 184 -8.31 16.99 -16.51
CA VAL A 184 -7.01 17.57 -16.88
C VAL A 184 -6.21 17.96 -15.62
N GLU A 185 -6.87 18.50 -14.62
CA GLU A 185 -6.22 18.91 -13.35
C GLU A 185 -5.78 17.67 -12.56
N ILE A 186 -6.62 16.65 -12.49
CA ILE A 186 -6.30 15.38 -11.83
C ILE A 186 -5.09 14.71 -12.48
N ARG A 187 -5.00 14.72 -13.83
CA ARG A 187 -3.81 14.21 -14.54
C ARG A 187 -2.53 14.95 -14.16
N LYS A 188 -2.58 16.27 -14.02
CA LYS A 188 -1.41 17.06 -13.61
C LYS A 188 -0.92 16.67 -12.21
N VAL A 189 -1.84 16.42 -11.27
CA VAL A 189 -1.51 16.02 -9.90
C VAL A 189 -0.94 14.61 -9.83
N LEU A 190 -1.47 13.67 -10.65
CA LEU A 190 -0.99 12.28 -10.67
C LEU A 190 0.36 12.10 -11.38
N LEU A 191 0.85 13.11 -12.11
CA LEU A 191 2.12 13.07 -12.83
C LEU A 191 3.26 13.79 -12.07
N GLN A 192 2.97 14.38 -10.90
CA GLN A 192 3.95 14.93 -9.97
C GLN A 192 4.41 13.86 -8.97
#